data_cab3c8230da2e2dae2b12dd3abdb21f7
#
_entry.id   cab3c8230da2e2dae2b12dd3abdb21f7
#
_cell.length_a   1.000
_cell.length_b   1.000
_cell.length_c   1.000
_cell.angle_alpha   90.00
_cell.angle_beta   90.00
_cell.angle_gamma   90.00
#
_symmetry.space_group_name_H-M   'P 1'
#
loop_
_entity.id
_entity.type
_entity.pdbx_description
1 polymer ?
#
loop_
_entity_poly.entity_id
_entity_poly.type
_entity_poly.pdbx_seq_one_letter_code
_entity_poly.pdbx_strand_id
1 'polypeptide(L)'
;YHSQTIGAVYAYEYDTEQAALLLSMQRNLLTISVVVTVFAVGLSLLLSRVLTRRFGVLTEAVQKMREGSYSHHAEVGGNDEIYDLAVEFNAMADRLQTTEEARRRFVSDASHELKTPLAGIRLLSDSILQTENMDAQTVREFVGDIEQESERLARITENLLRLTRLD
;
A
#
# COMPACT_ATOMS: atom_id res chain seq x y z
N TYR A 1 -27.55 12.32 -101.97
CA TYR A 1 -27.13 13.17 -100.83
C TYR A 1 -26.34 12.31 -99.86
N HIS A 2 -25.02 12.53 -99.82
CA HIS A 2 -24.16 11.97 -98.78
C HIS A 2 -24.11 12.95 -97.63
N SER A 3 -24.70 12.59 -96.46
CA SER A 3 -24.49 13.32 -95.19
C SER A 3 -23.19 12.84 -94.55
N GLN A 4 -22.16 13.70 -94.57
CA GLN A 4 -20.95 13.46 -93.77
C GLN A 4 -21.16 14.06 -92.39
N THR A 5 -21.00 13.21 -91.35
CA THR A 5 -20.95 13.69 -89.94
C THR A 5 -19.62 14.35 -89.73
N ILE A 6 -19.59 15.69 -89.46
CA ILE A 6 -18.37 16.52 -89.35
C ILE A 6 -17.77 16.55 -87.95
N GLY A 7 -18.47 16.09 -86.99
CA GLY A 7 -17.96 16.05 -85.60
C GLY A 7 -19.09 15.86 -84.59
N ALA A 8 -18.76 15.39 -83.41
CA ALA A 8 -19.64 15.37 -82.27
C ALA A 8 -19.13 16.35 -81.21
N VAL A 9 -19.96 17.28 -80.78
CA VAL A 9 -19.66 18.24 -79.70
C VAL A 9 -20.21 17.66 -78.39
N TYR A 10 -19.32 17.33 -77.45
CA TYR A 10 -19.71 16.90 -76.11
C TYR A 10 -19.76 18.16 -75.23
N ALA A 11 -20.96 18.61 -74.86
CA ALA A 11 -21.15 19.63 -73.85
C ALA A 11 -21.18 18.97 -72.48
N TYR A 12 -20.16 19.19 -71.71
CA TYR A 12 -20.20 18.87 -70.29
C TYR A 12 -20.75 20.07 -69.54
N GLU A 13 -21.95 19.96 -69.02
CA GLU A 13 -22.49 20.93 -68.08
C GLU A 13 -21.87 20.63 -66.72
N TYR A 14 -20.92 21.49 -66.31
CA TYR A 14 -20.31 21.38 -65.00
C TYR A 14 -21.25 22.09 -64.01
N ASP A 15 -22.00 21.28 -63.21
CA ASP A 15 -22.93 21.78 -62.22
C ASP A 15 -22.13 22.39 -61.07
N THR A 16 -21.76 23.68 -61.21
CA THR A 16 -20.94 24.46 -60.24
C THR A 16 -21.64 24.62 -58.92
N GLU A 17 -22.99 24.56 -58.89
CA GLU A 17 -23.75 24.66 -57.64
C GLU A 17 -23.62 23.39 -56.82
N GLN A 18 -23.68 22.22 -57.45
CA GLN A 18 -23.50 20.92 -56.74
C GLN A 18 -22.06 20.79 -56.21
N ALA A 19 -21.06 21.22 -56.98
CA ALA A 19 -19.67 21.23 -56.53
C ALA A 19 -19.47 22.17 -55.35
N ALA A 20 -20.06 23.34 -55.34
CA ALA A 20 -19.98 24.31 -54.22
C ALA A 20 -20.68 23.76 -52.94
N LEU A 21 -21.82 23.12 -53.13
CA LEU A 21 -22.52 22.45 -51.99
C LEU A 21 -21.69 21.30 -51.38
N LEU A 22 -21.09 20.44 -52.21
CA LEU A 22 -20.22 19.37 -51.74
C LEU A 22 -18.99 19.90 -50.99
N LEU A 23 -18.33 20.93 -51.49
CA LEU A 23 -17.20 21.58 -50.82
C LEU A 23 -17.59 22.21 -49.48
N SER A 24 -18.77 22.86 -49.44
CA SER A 24 -19.27 23.44 -48.20
C SER A 24 -19.60 22.39 -47.14
N MET A 25 -20.24 21.27 -47.56
CA MET A 25 -20.52 20.14 -46.70
C MET A 25 -19.23 19.47 -46.18
N GLN A 26 -18.25 19.25 -47.05
CA GLN A 26 -16.95 18.69 -46.68
C GLN A 26 -16.22 19.60 -45.65
N ARG A 27 -16.20 20.93 -45.89
CA ARG A 27 -15.60 21.89 -44.97
C ARG A 27 -16.29 21.86 -43.60
N ASN A 28 -17.62 21.83 -43.58
CA ASN A 28 -18.38 21.77 -42.32
C ASN A 28 -18.13 20.45 -41.57
N LEU A 29 -18.09 19.32 -42.24
CA LEU A 29 -17.77 18.02 -41.66
C LEU A 29 -16.35 18.01 -41.07
N LEU A 30 -15.35 18.55 -41.79
CA LEU A 30 -13.99 18.66 -41.31
C LEU A 30 -13.92 19.56 -40.06
N THR A 31 -14.62 20.71 -40.07
CA THR A 31 -14.65 21.64 -38.92
C THR A 31 -15.26 20.96 -37.68
N ILE A 32 -16.40 20.29 -37.84
CA ILE A 32 -17.07 19.56 -36.77
C ILE A 32 -16.15 18.44 -36.24
N SER A 33 -15.53 17.67 -37.14
CA SER A 33 -14.60 16.59 -36.78
C SER A 33 -13.41 17.11 -35.96
N VAL A 34 -12.80 18.21 -36.39
CA VAL A 34 -11.68 18.84 -35.64
C VAL A 34 -12.14 19.32 -34.26
N VAL A 35 -13.27 20.01 -34.15
CA VAL A 35 -13.81 20.49 -32.87
C VAL A 35 -14.09 19.33 -31.91
N VAL A 36 -14.75 18.27 -32.41
CA VAL A 36 -15.05 17.09 -31.59
C VAL A 36 -13.76 16.40 -31.12
N THR A 37 -12.78 16.27 -32.02
CA THR A 37 -11.48 15.65 -31.69
C THR A 37 -10.74 16.46 -30.62
N VAL A 38 -10.65 17.78 -30.77
CA VAL A 38 -9.99 18.65 -29.77
C VAL A 38 -10.69 18.57 -28.42
N PHE A 39 -12.02 18.57 -28.41
CA PHE A 39 -12.81 18.43 -27.19
C PHE A 39 -12.58 17.06 -26.53
N ALA A 40 -12.61 15.98 -27.31
CA ALA A 40 -12.40 14.63 -26.79
C ALA A 40 -10.98 14.44 -26.20
N VAL A 41 -9.95 14.98 -26.87
CA VAL A 41 -8.57 14.96 -26.36
C VAL A 41 -8.45 15.77 -25.09
N GLY A 42 -9.03 16.97 -25.05
CA GLY A 42 -9.03 17.83 -23.86
C GLY A 42 -9.69 17.15 -22.66
N LEU A 43 -10.86 16.55 -22.86
CA LEU A 43 -11.59 15.81 -21.84
C LEU A 43 -10.80 14.58 -21.35
N SER A 44 -10.20 13.83 -22.28
CA SER A 44 -9.37 12.66 -21.98
C SER A 44 -8.16 13.01 -21.11
N LEU A 45 -7.47 14.10 -21.43
CA LEU A 45 -6.32 14.58 -20.64
C LEU A 45 -6.74 15.05 -19.24
N LEU A 46 -7.89 15.70 -19.13
CA LEU A 46 -8.44 16.16 -17.85
C LEU A 46 -8.78 14.94 -16.96
N LEU A 47 -9.53 13.97 -17.49
CA LEU A 47 -9.89 12.75 -16.77
C LEU A 47 -8.64 11.97 -16.33
N SER A 48 -7.69 11.80 -17.26
CA SER A 48 -6.42 11.11 -16.99
C SER A 48 -5.69 11.74 -15.80
N ARG A 49 -5.59 13.08 -15.76
CA ARG A 49 -4.92 13.76 -14.66
C ARG A 49 -5.62 13.59 -13.32
N VAL A 50 -6.95 13.67 -13.31
CA VAL A 50 -7.74 13.53 -12.07
C VAL A 50 -7.59 12.11 -11.51
N LEU A 51 -7.75 11.08 -12.35
CA LEU A 51 -7.64 9.69 -11.94
C LEU A 51 -6.21 9.35 -11.50
N THR A 52 -5.20 9.71 -12.30
CA THR A 52 -3.79 9.40 -11.98
C THR A 52 -3.35 10.02 -10.66
N ARG A 53 -3.80 11.25 -10.36
CA ARG A 53 -3.46 11.90 -9.09
C ARG A 53 -4.03 11.15 -7.88
N ARG A 54 -5.28 10.69 -7.95
CA ARG A 54 -5.92 9.95 -6.86
C ARG A 54 -5.26 8.59 -6.62
N PHE A 55 -4.95 7.87 -7.69
CA PHE A 55 -4.17 6.63 -7.59
C PHE A 55 -2.76 6.85 -7.04
N GLY A 56 -2.13 7.99 -7.36
CA GLY A 56 -0.82 8.38 -6.83
C GLY A 56 -0.81 8.46 -5.32
N VAL A 57 -1.82 9.07 -4.69
CA VAL A 57 -1.96 9.15 -3.22
C VAL A 57 -2.05 7.75 -2.59
N LEU A 58 -2.88 6.88 -3.18
CA LEU A 58 -3.02 5.51 -2.68
C LEU A 58 -1.73 4.71 -2.84
N THR A 59 -1.04 4.86 -3.97
CA THR A 59 0.24 4.20 -4.22
C THR A 59 1.32 4.66 -3.24
N GLU A 60 1.38 5.95 -2.92
CA GLU A 60 2.30 6.51 -1.93
C GLU A 60 2.03 5.93 -0.54
N ALA A 61 0.76 5.84 -0.13
CA ALA A 61 0.37 5.25 1.15
C ALA A 61 0.76 3.76 1.23
N VAL A 62 0.55 3.00 0.16
CA VAL A 62 0.99 1.59 0.06
C VAL A 62 2.51 1.48 0.17
N GLN A 63 3.26 2.38 -0.46
CA GLN A 63 4.72 2.37 -0.37
C GLN A 63 5.21 2.66 1.04
N LYS A 64 4.64 3.65 1.73
CA LYS A 64 4.97 3.95 3.13
C LYS A 64 4.62 2.80 4.07
N MET A 65 3.50 2.11 3.83
CA MET A 65 3.15 0.90 4.55
C MET A 65 4.20 -0.21 4.39
N ARG A 66 4.74 -0.42 3.18
CA ARG A 66 5.85 -1.35 2.93
C ARG A 66 7.11 -1.00 3.71
N GLU A 67 7.37 0.28 3.96
CA GLU A 67 8.49 0.79 4.73
C GLU A 67 8.25 0.71 6.25
N GLY A 68 7.12 0.17 6.68
CA GLY A 68 6.76 -0.01 8.09
C GLY A 68 6.08 1.21 8.74
N SER A 69 5.70 2.21 7.96
CA SER A 69 4.96 3.38 8.41
C SER A 69 3.46 3.17 8.26
N TYR A 70 2.85 2.52 9.25
CA TYR A 70 1.42 2.16 9.22
C TYR A 70 0.49 3.33 9.60
N SER A 71 1.01 4.40 10.18
CA SER A 71 0.22 5.58 10.58
C SER A 71 -0.12 6.52 9.40
N HIS A 72 0.38 6.23 8.19
CA HIS A 72 0.15 7.06 7.03
C HIS A 72 -1.12 6.63 6.28
N HIS A 73 -2.17 7.44 6.41
CA HIS A 73 -3.45 7.22 5.74
C HIS A 73 -3.47 7.79 4.32
N ALA A 74 -4.19 7.11 3.43
CA ALA A 74 -4.49 7.62 2.10
C ALA A 74 -5.65 8.61 2.18
N GLU A 75 -5.36 9.92 2.09
CA GLU A 75 -6.40 10.96 2.05
C GLU A 75 -6.91 11.13 0.61
N VAL A 76 -7.90 10.35 0.23
CA VAL A 76 -8.55 10.44 -1.08
C VAL A 76 -9.91 11.09 -0.91
N GLY A 77 -10.12 12.24 -1.55
CA GLY A 77 -11.43 12.92 -1.57
C GLY A 77 -12.34 12.30 -2.64
N GLY A 78 -13.65 12.35 -2.42
CA GLY A 78 -14.66 11.89 -3.38
C GLY A 78 -15.74 11.03 -2.71
N ASN A 79 -16.59 10.42 -3.53
CA ASN A 79 -17.63 9.49 -3.09
C ASN A 79 -17.81 8.44 -4.21
N ASP A 80 -16.68 7.84 -4.59
CA ASP A 80 -16.54 6.87 -5.67
C ASP A 80 -15.80 5.63 -5.15
N GLU A 81 -15.62 4.63 -6.01
CA GLU A 81 -14.99 3.35 -5.67
C GLU A 81 -13.51 3.53 -5.20
N ILE A 82 -12.85 4.62 -5.62
CA ILE A 82 -11.47 4.93 -5.18
C ILE A 82 -11.48 5.43 -3.73
N TYR A 83 -12.50 6.19 -3.35
CA TYR A 83 -12.70 6.60 -1.95
C TYR A 83 -12.99 5.40 -1.05
N ASP A 84 -13.88 4.50 -1.47
CA ASP A 84 -14.19 3.28 -0.72
C ASP A 84 -12.95 2.41 -0.54
N LEU A 85 -12.13 2.27 -1.60
CA LEU A 85 -10.86 1.55 -1.53
C LEU A 85 -9.87 2.21 -0.56
N ALA A 86 -9.81 3.54 -0.51
CA ALA A 86 -8.95 4.25 0.44
C ALA A 86 -9.41 4.06 1.89
N VAL A 87 -10.72 4.04 2.15
CA VAL A 87 -11.30 3.75 3.47
C VAL A 87 -10.91 2.35 3.94
N GLU A 88 -11.10 1.33 3.09
CA GLU A 88 -10.72 -0.05 3.42
C GLU A 88 -9.20 -0.21 3.61
N PHE A 89 -8.40 0.48 2.79
CA PHE A 89 -6.95 0.51 2.95
C PHE A 89 -6.55 1.11 4.30
N ASN A 90 -7.15 2.24 4.70
CA ASN A 90 -6.86 2.90 5.96
C ASN A 90 -7.26 2.01 7.16
N ALA A 91 -8.44 1.34 7.08
CA ALA A 91 -8.86 0.39 8.10
C ALA A 91 -7.88 -0.79 8.25
N MET A 92 -7.32 -1.27 7.14
CA MET A 92 -6.26 -2.30 7.16
C MET A 92 -4.97 -1.76 7.78
N ALA A 93 -4.56 -0.52 7.44
CA ALA A 93 -3.39 0.14 8.00
C ALA A 93 -3.49 0.26 9.53
N ASP A 94 -4.64 0.69 10.06
CA ASP A 94 -4.90 0.79 11.49
C ASP A 94 -4.80 -0.56 12.21
N ARG A 95 -5.33 -1.62 11.59
CA ARG A 95 -5.21 -2.99 12.15
C ARG A 95 -3.76 -3.45 12.18
N LEU A 96 -3.00 -3.21 11.12
CA LEU A 96 -1.58 -3.54 11.08
C LEU A 96 -0.77 -2.74 12.10
N GLN A 97 -1.05 -1.45 12.26
CA GLN A 97 -0.42 -0.62 13.30
C GLN A 97 -0.68 -1.19 14.69
N THR A 98 -1.93 -1.48 15.00
CA THR A 98 -2.32 -2.04 16.30
C THR A 98 -1.63 -3.39 16.57
N THR A 99 -1.57 -4.24 15.57
CA THR A 99 -0.90 -5.56 15.66
C THR A 99 0.61 -5.40 15.88
N GLU A 100 1.27 -4.50 15.15
CA GLU A 100 2.71 -4.25 15.31
C GLU A 100 3.04 -3.63 16.67
N GLU A 101 2.20 -2.72 17.16
CA GLU A 101 2.35 -2.15 18.51
C GLU A 101 2.16 -3.21 19.59
N ALA A 102 1.18 -4.10 19.44
CA ALA A 102 0.98 -5.22 20.36
C ALA A 102 2.18 -6.16 20.34
N ARG A 103 2.71 -6.49 19.13
CA ARG A 103 3.91 -7.31 18.98
C ARG A 103 5.14 -6.69 19.64
N ARG A 104 5.35 -5.38 19.46
CA ARG A 104 6.48 -4.66 20.11
C ARG A 104 6.37 -4.66 21.61
N ARG A 105 5.17 -4.41 22.15
CA ARG A 105 4.90 -4.50 23.60
C ARG A 105 5.17 -5.90 24.12
N PHE A 106 4.66 -6.91 23.46
CA PHE A 106 4.89 -8.30 23.83
C PHE A 106 6.38 -8.66 23.90
N VAL A 107 7.18 -8.28 22.90
CA VAL A 107 8.63 -8.52 22.88
C VAL A 107 9.34 -7.77 24.01
N SER A 108 8.93 -6.51 24.27
CA SER A 108 9.49 -5.72 25.37
C SER A 108 9.20 -6.34 26.72
N ASP A 109 7.94 -6.69 26.98
CA ASP A 109 7.49 -7.25 28.26
C ASP A 109 8.14 -8.63 28.50
N ALA A 110 8.16 -9.48 27.47
CA ALA A 110 8.87 -10.76 27.54
C ALA A 110 10.36 -10.60 27.86
N SER A 111 11.02 -9.61 27.24
CA SER A 111 12.43 -9.32 27.50
C SER A 111 12.66 -8.87 28.96
N HIS A 112 11.78 -8.04 29.50
CA HIS A 112 11.85 -7.60 30.88
C HIS A 112 11.58 -8.74 31.86
N GLU A 113 10.56 -9.54 31.63
CA GLU A 113 10.19 -10.69 32.48
C GLU A 113 11.26 -11.79 32.51
N LEU A 114 12.00 -11.98 31.41
CA LEU A 114 13.12 -12.91 31.34
C LEU A 114 14.42 -12.36 31.97
N LYS A 115 14.67 -11.05 31.85
CA LYS A 115 15.91 -10.43 32.33
C LYS A 115 16.03 -10.46 33.85
N THR A 116 14.95 -10.31 34.58
CA THR A 116 14.92 -10.24 36.07
C THR A 116 15.40 -11.55 36.71
N PRO A 117 14.78 -12.74 36.41
CA PRO A 117 15.24 -13.99 36.99
C PRO A 117 16.65 -14.37 36.53
N LEU A 118 16.99 -14.06 35.25
CA LEU A 118 18.34 -14.31 34.76
C LEU A 118 19.41 -13.51 35.49
N ALA A 119 19.12 -12.24 35.86
CA ALA A 119 20.01 -11.42 36.65
C ALA A 119 20.17 -11.97 38.07
N GLY A 120 19.09 -12.48 38.68
CA GLY A 120 19.13 -13.18 39.98
C GLY A 120 20.02 -14.41 39.96
N ILE A 121 19.82 -15.31 39.00
CA ILE A 121 20.67 -16.50 38.81
C ILE A 121 22.13 -16.12 38.67
N ARG A 122 22.42 -15.11 37.84
CA ARG A 122 23.78 -14.65 37.61
C ARG A 122 24.41 -14.11 38.91
N LEU A 123 23.70 -13.28 39.64
CA LEU A 123 24.18 -12.70 40.91
C LEU A 123 24.52 -13.77 41.95
N LEU A 124 23.61 -14.75 42.14
CA LEU A 124 23.82 -15.85 43.07
C LEU A 124 24.99 -16.74 42.62
N SER A 125 25.10 -17.03 41.34
CA SER A 125 26.22 -17.79 40.79
C SER A 125 27.55 -17.08 40.95
N ASP A 126 27.60 -15.76 40.66
CA ASP A 126 28.79 -14.93 40.86
C ASP A 126 29.19 -14.87 42.34
N SER A 127 28.22 -14.79 43.27
CA SER A 127 28.44 -14.80 44.69
C SER A 127 29.06 -16.12 45.19
N ILE A 128 28.59 -17.27 44.69
CA ILE A 128 29.17 -18.59 44.99
C ILE A 128 30.61 -18.67 44.50
N LEU A 129 30.89 -18.20 43.29
CA LEU A 129 32.20 -18.31 42.65
C LEU A 129 33.26 -17.36 43.24
N GLN A 130 32.84 -16.19 43.79
CA GLN A 130 33.76 -15.15 44.28
C GLN A 130 34.03 -15.28 45.76
N THR A 131 33.27 -16.06 46.52
CA THR A 131 33.42 -16.20 47.95
C THR A 131 34.24 -17.44 48.29
N GLU A 132 35.54 -17.28 48.63
CA GLU A 132 36.49 -18.40 48.87
C GLU A 132 36.12 -19.31 50.03
N ASN A 133 35.37 -18.87 51.02
CA ASN A 133 35.00 -19.65 52.21
C ASN A 133 33.52 -19.56 52.56
N MET A 134 32.66 -19.73 51.55
CA MET A 134 31.22 -19.83 51.78
C MET A 134 30.88 -21.12 52.49
N ASP A 135 30.08 -21.05 53.57
CA ASP A 135 29.67 -22.28 54.26
C ASP A 135 28.70 -23.13 53.40
N ALA A 136 28.70 -24.42 53.63
CA ALA A 136 27.98 -25.38 52.83
C ALA A 136 26.43 -25.19 52.90
N GLN A 137 25.93 -24.52 53.93
CA GLN A 137 24.50 -24.25 54.06
C GLN A 137 24.11 -23.07 53.20
N THR A 138 24.88 -21.97 53.19
CA THR A 138 24.69 -20.80 52.33
C THR A 138 24.80 -21.20 50.84
N VAL A 139 25.76 -22.06 50.45
CA VAL A 139 25.84 -22.60 49.09
C VAL A 139 24.57 -23.35 48.71
N ARG A 140 24.02 -24.16 49.61
CA ARG A 140 22.79 -24.92 49.36
C ARG A 140 21.57 -23.99 49.18
N GLU A 141 21.49 -22.93 50.00
CA GLU A 141 20.43 -21.91 49.90
C GLU A 141 20.51 -21.18 48.56
N PHE A 142 21.68 -20.72 48.14
CA PHE A 142 21.88 -20.06 46.84
C PHE A 142 21.59 -20.96 45.65
N VAL A 143 21.97 -22.24 45.70
CA VAL A 143 21.63 -23.21 44.64
C VAL A 143 20.13 -23.45 44.61
N GLY A 144 19.43 -23.53 45.74
CA GLY A 144 17.97 -23.61 45.84
C GLY A 144 17.27 -22.39 45.20
N ASP A 145 17.78 -21.19 45.46
CA ASP A 145 17.25 -19.97 44.87
C ASP A 145 17.48 -19.92 43.34
N ILE A 146 18.63 -20.43 42.87
CA ILE A 146 18.91 -20.58 41.44
C ILE A 146 17.93 -21.56 40.76
N GLU A 147 17.64 -22.71 41.42
CA GLU A 147 16.66 -23.70 40.96
C GLU A 147 15.27 -23.04 40.87
N GLN A 148 14.83 -22.29 41.89
CA GLN A 148 13.54 -21.61 41.90
C GLN A 148 13.41 -20.57 40.75
N GLU A 149 14.45 -19.75 40.51
CA GLU A 149 14.45 -18.78 39.43
C GLU A 149 14.48 -19.48 38.03
N SER A 150 15.16 -20.62 37.92
CA SER A 150 15.19 -21.43 36.69
C SER A 150 13.81 -22.05 36.39
N GLU A 151 13.09 -22.54 37.38
CA GLU A 151 11.70 -23.01 37.21
C GLU A 151 10.76 -21.85 36.84
N ARG A 152 10.98 -20.66 37.38
CA ARG A 152 10.22 -19.47 37.03
C ARG A 152 10.44 -19.11 35.55
N LEU A 153 11.68 -19.13 35.06
CA LEU A 153 12.03 -18.93 33.65
C LEU A 153 11.32 -19.96 32.76
N ALA A 154 11.33 -21.23 33.15
CA ALA A 154 10.63 -22.28 32.39
C ALA A 154 9.13 -21.98 32.26
N ARG A 155 8.46 -21.59 33.35
CA ARG A 155 7.04 -21.20 33.34
C ARG A 155 6.77 -19.98 32.46
N ILE A 156 7.63 -18.93 32.49
CA ILE A 156 7.50 -17.75 31.65
C ILE A 156 7.61 -18.14 30.17
N THR A 157 8.62 -18.93 29.79
CA THR A 157 8.83 -19.37 28.42
C THR A 157 7.69 -20.22 27.89
N GLU A 158 7.13 -21.12 28.71
CA GLU A 158 5.97 -21.92 28.34
C GLU A 158 4.73 -21.07 28.10
N ASN A 159 4.47 -20.07 28.94
CA ASN A 159 3.37 -19.13 28.77
C ASN A 159 3.53 -18.29 27.50
N LEU A 160 4.73 -17.81 27.20
CA LEU A 160 5.04 -17.07 25.95
C LEU A 160 4.80 -17.94 24.71
N LEU A 161 5.23 -19.23 24.75
CA LEU A 161 5.01 -20.16 23.65
C LEU A 161 3.53 -20.51 23.45
N ARG A 162 2.74 -20.54 24.53
CA ARG A 162 1.28 -20.75 24.41
C ARG A 162 0.59 -19.58 23.74
N LEU A 163 0.99 -18.34 24.05
CA LEU A 163 0.45 -17.13 23.42
C LEU A 163 0.75 -17.08 21.92
N THR A 164 1.94 -17.50 21.49
CA THR A 164 2.31 -17.51 20.06
C THR A 164 1.68 -18.63 19.23
N ARG A 165 1.02 -19.62 19.87
CA ARG A 165 0.31 -20.70 19.15
C ARG A 165 -1.19 -20.45 18.98
N LEU A 166 -1.72 -19.39 19.56
CA LEU A 166 -3.14 -19.04 19.51
C LEU A 166 -3.48 -18.05 18.38
N ASP A 167 -2.47 -17.53 17.68
CA ASP A 167 -2.58 -16.74 16.45
C ASP A 167 -2.33 -17.62 15.21
#